data_77a65a058d290264fd5b2abcd8cf1609
#
_entry.id   77a65a058d290264fd5b2abcd8cf1609
#
_cell.length_a   1.000
_cell.length_b   1.000
_cell.length_c   1.000
_cell.angle_alpha   90.00
_cell.angle_beta   90.00
_cell.angle_gamma   90.00
#
_symmetry.space_group_name_H-M   'P 1'
#
loop_
_entity.id
_entity.type
_entity.pdbx_description
1 polymer ?
#
loop_
_entity_poly.entity_id
_entity_poly.type
_entity_poly.pdbx_seq_one_letter_code
_entity_poly.pdbx_strand_id
1 'polypeptide(L)' 'MQSPLFSQLIQSLCCLPGVGKKSAQRMALFLIERDKISARRLVKVLAESIEKIDRCIRC' A
#
# COMPACT_ATOMS: atom_id res chain seq x y z
N MET A 1 10.24 14.02 -7.52
CA MET A 1 9.25 13.04 -7.12
C MET A 1 9.23 11.77 -7.92
N GLN A 2 10.08 11.66 -8.86
CA GLN A 2 10.13 10.50 -9.74
C GLN A 2 11.23 9.54 -9.30
N SER A 3 11.21 9.14 -8.07
CA SER A 3 12.21 8.19 -7.59
C SER A 3 11.80 6.78 -7.98
N PRO A 4 12.75 5.88 -8.15
CA PRO A 4 12.43 4.48 -8.44
C PRO A 4 11.55 3.86 -7.37
N LEU A 5 11.78 4.25 -6.12
CA LEU A 5 11.00 3.73 -5.02
C LEU A 5 9.55 4.18 -5.10
N PHE A 6 9.33 5.42 -5.51
CA PHE A 6 7.97 5.93 -5.65
C PHE A 6 7.23 5.20 -6.77
N SER A 7 7.94 4.94 -7.86
CA SER A 7 7.35 4.19 -8.97
C SER A 7 6.98 2.78 -8.53
N GLN A 8 7.82 2.15 -7.74
CA GLN A 8 7.52 0.83 -7.22
C GLN A 8 6.30 0.84 -6.32
N LEU A 9 6.14 1.90 -5.54
CA LEU A 9 4.97 2.03 -4.69
C LEU A 9 3.70 2.10 -5.52
N ILE A 10 3.72 2.90 -6.58
CA ILE A 10 2.57 3.03 -7.45
C ILE A 10 2.23 1.67 -8.08
N GLN A 11 3.24 0.96 -8.55
CA GLN A 11 3.01 -0.35 -9.15
C GLN A 11 2.45 -1.34 -8.14
N SER A 12 2.95 -1.28 -6.92
CA SER A 12 2.45 -2.17 -5.88
C SER A 12 1.00 -1.92 -5.56
N LEU A 13 0.59 -0.66 -5.56
CA LEU A 13 -0.80 -0.33 -5.30
C LEU A 13 -1.70 -0.76 -6.45
N CYS A 14 -1.15 -0.85 -7.66
CA CYS A 14 -1.94 -1.28 -8.82
C CYS A 14 -2.34 -2.74 -8.74
N CYS A 15 -1.73 -3.52 -7.86
CA CYS A 15 -2.11 -4.91 -7.71
C CYS A 15 -3.47 -5.08 -7.04
N LEU A 16 -3.97 -4.02 -6.43
CA LEU A 16 -5.25 -4.08 -5.75
C LEU A 16 -6.39 -4.04 -6.76
N PRO A 17 -7.45 -4.80 -6.51
CA PRO A 17 -8.58 -4.81 -7.44
C PRO A 17 -9.25 -3.45 -7.50
N GLY A 18 -9.55 -3.01 -8.72
CA GLY A 18 -10.20 -1.73 -8.92
C GLY A 18 -9.28 -0.54 -8.83
N VAL A 19 -7.99 -0.75 -8.63
CA VAL A 19 -7.04 0.36 -8.52
C VAL A 19 -6.23 0.46 -9.81
N GLY A 20 -6.48 1.52 -10.57
CA GLY A 20 -5.73 1.79 -11.78
C GLY A 20 -4.51 2.64 -11.47
N LYS A 21 -3.76 2.95 -12.54
CA LYS A 21 -2.53 3.70 -12.38
C LYS A 21 -2.76 5.08 -11.76
N LYS A 22 -3.79 5.75 -12.19
CA LYS A 22 -4.09 7.09 -11.67
C LYS A 22 -4.48 7.04 -10.21
N SER A 23 -5.31 6.08 -9.86
CA SER A 23 -5.72 5.92 -8.48
C SER A 23 -4.53 5.57 -7.59
N ALA A 24 -3.68 4.68 -8.07
CA ALA A 24 -2.49 4.29 -7.33
C ALA A 24 -1.58 5.49 -7.09
N GLN A 25 -1.42 6.33 -8.09
CA GLN A 25 -0.58 7.51 -7.96
C GLN A 25 -1.13 8.47 -6.93
N ARG A 26 -2.43 8.66 -6.93
CA ARG A 26 -3.06 9.54 -5.95
C ARG A 26 -2.90 8.99 -4.54
N MET A 27 -3.09 7.69 -4.39
CA MET A 27 -2.92 7.05 -3.10
C MET A 27 -1.49 7.18 -2.59
N ALA A 28 -0.53 6.95 -3.48
CA ALA A 28 0.88 7.05 -3.11
C ALA A 28 1.22 8.47 -2.65
N LEU A 29 0.77 9.47 -3.38
CA LEU A 29 1.01 10.85 -3.01
C LEU A 29 0.37 11.17 -1.66
N PHE A 30 -0.84 10.72 -1.46
CA PHE A 30 -1.53 10.98 -0.21
C PHE A 30 -0.79 10.36 0.97
N LEU A 31 -0.38 9.11 0.83
CA LEU A 31 0.26 8.40 1.92
C LEU A 31 1.64 8.95 2.23
N ILE A 32 2.38 9.34 1.20
CA ILE A 32 3.75 9.79 1.39
C ILE A 32 3.83 11.25 1.81
N GLU A 33 2.97 12.09 1.26
CA GLU A 33 3.09 13.52 1.50
C GLU A 33 2.10 14.05 2.52
N ARG A 34 0.91 13.52 2.55
CA ARG A 34 -0.12 14.09 3.40
C ARG A 34 -0.27 13.40 4.75
N ASP A 35 -0.21 12.09 4.76
CA ASP A 35 -0.53 11.38 5.99
C ASP A 35 0.43 10.23 6.20
N LYS A 36 1.63 10.57 6.62
CA LYS A 36 2.64 9.56 6.86
C LYS A 36 2.30 8.69 8.07
N ILE A 37 1.59 9.25 9.01
CA ILE A 37 1.22 8.51 10.21
C ILE A 37 0.26 7.38 9.85
N SER A 38 -0.76 7.71 9.07
CA SER A 38 -1.69 6.68 8.61
C SER A 38 -1.00 5.67 7.71
N ALA A 39 -0.05 6.13 6.91
CA ALA A 39 0.68 5.24 6.02
C ALA A 39 1.47 4.21 6.83
N ARG A 40 2.13 4.65 7.88
CA ARG A 40 2.90 3.74 8.72
C ARG A 40 2.00 2.75 9.43
N ARG A 41 0.86 3.23 9.88
CA ARG A 41 -0.11 2.37 10.54
C ARG A 41 -0.65 1.33 9.57
N LEU A 42 -0.92 1.75 8.35
CA LEU A 42 -1.41 0.84 7.33
C LEU A 42 -0.41 -0.27 7.06
N VAL A 43 0.87 0.09 6.95
CA VAL A 43 1.90 -0.90 6.72
C VAL A 43 1.95 -1.91 7.85
N LYS A 44 1.88 -1.42 9.08
CA LYS A 44 1.96 -2.28 10.24
C LYS A 44 0.78 -3.23 10.32
N VAL A 45 -0.42 -2.70 10.17
CA VAL A 45 -1.62 -3.51 10.27
C VAL A 45 -1.69 -4.50 9.12
N LEU A 46 -1.32 -4.05 7.93
CA LEU A 46 -1.36 -4.93 6.77
C LEU A 46 -0.39 -6.08 6.92
N ALA A 47 0.81 -5.80 7.40
CA ALA A 47 1.80 -6.85 7.60
C ALA A 47 1.32 -7.87 8.64
N GLU A 48 0.74 -7.38 9.72
CA GLU A 48 0.22 -8.28 10.75
C GLU A 48 -0.96 -9.09 10.22
N SER A 49 -1.79 -8.46 9.44
CA SER A 49 -2.95 -9.16 8.89
C SER A 49 -2.53 -10.29 7.96
N ILE A 50 -1.53 -10.04 7.14
CA ILE A 50 -1.04 -11.06 6.23
C ILE A 50 -0.56 -12.28 7.00
N GLU A 51 0.19 -12.05 8.06
CA GLU A 51 0.72 -13.16 8.84
C GLU A 51 -0.36 -13.92 9.58
N LYS A 52 -1.24 -13.19 10.25
CA LYS A 52 -2.21 -13.84 11.12
C LYS A 52 -3.40 -14.41 10.36
N ILE A 53 -3.93 -13.63 9.44
CA ILE A 53 -5.11 -14.07 8.70
C ILE A 53 -4.77 -15.18 7.73
N ASP A 54 -3.61 -15.07 7.10
CA ASP A 54 -3.19 -16.11 6.17
C ASP A 54 -3.12 -17.46 6.86
N ARG A 55 -2.63 -17.47 8.08
CA ARG A 55 -2.57 -18.72 8.85
C ARG A 55 -3.97 -19.23 9.17
N CYS A 56 -4.84 -18.35 9.58
CA CYS A 56 -6.19 -18.76 9.96
C CYS A 56 -6.96 -19.29 8.77
N ILE A 57 -6.84 -18.66 7.64
CA ILE A 57 -7.58 -19.07 6.46
C ILE A 57 -7.11 -20.44 5.98
N ARG A 58 -5.84 -20.71 6.11
CA ARG A 58 -5.30 -21.97 5.64
C ARG A 58 -5.56 -23.12 6.59
N CYS A 59 -5.90 -22.82 7.77
CA CYS A 59 -6.31 -23.86 8.70
C CYS A 59 -7.71 -24.33 8.37
#